data_e9b7703f3f22ec7b7a36c7406d92cfbf
#
_entry.id   e9b7703f3f22ec7b7a36c7406d92cfbf
#
_cell.length_a   1.000
_cell.length_b   1.000
_cell.length_c   1.000
_cell.angle_alpha   90.00
_cell.angle_beta   90.00
_cell.angle_gamma   90.00
#
_symmetry.space_group_name_H-M   'P 1'
#
loop_
_entity.id
_entity.type
_entity.pdbx_description
1 polymer ?
#
loop_
_entity_poly.entity_id
_entity_poly.type
_entity_poly.pdbx_seq_one_letter_code
_entity_poly.pdbx_strand_id
1 'polypeptide(L)'
;MTDIKGICPIIAAPFTDSGEVDYESLEKLVKHLINGGCGAVTLFGIAGEYYKLPDEEREKMAKVTIKAAKEAGGKTIISVTDHSTEVAAARAKYFESLGADCLMLLPPFFLKPGAKYLYEHMKAIANAVKIPIMAQYAPEQTGVAIPPETFCKLEKECPNMIYYKIECKPAGPYVTSLMKLTDGKMKIFVGNAGFQLIECMDRGAIGAMPGCSMYDVYIDIYNNYVNGNREKAIELHNRLLPMLNHIRQNVEQIISFEKRILKRRGIIASDYCRKPSYDSDEYFDRLFNEFYKEMAKEYGWN
;
A
#
# COMPACT_ATOMS: atom_id res chain seq x y z
N MET A 1 -13.37 15.14 -8.58
CA MET A 1 -12.77 14.26 -7.56
C MET A 1 -11.51 13.64 -8.13
N THR A 2 -10.48 13.49 -7.32
CA THR A 2 -9.20 12.87 -7.73
C THR A 2 -9.44 11.40 -8.09
N ASP A 3 -9.19 11.00 -9.34
CA ASP A 3 -9.31 9.59 -9.75
C ASP A 3 -7.96 8.88 -9.54
N ILE A 4 -7.90 7.93 -8.60
CA ILE A 4 -6.72 7.12 -8.30
C ILE A 4 -6.98 5.70 -8.79
N LYS A 5 -6.09 5.17 -9.62
CA LYS A 5 -6.15 3.81 -10.19
C LYS A 5 -4.75 3.30 -10.54
N GLY A 6 -4.65 2.04 -10.89
CA GLY A 6 -3.38 1.41 -11.27
C GLY A 6 -2.54 1.02 -10.07
N ILE A 7 -1.25 1.14 -10.18
CA ILE A 7 -0.31 0.71 -9.13
C ILE A 7 -0.02 1.87 -8.19
N CYS A 8 -0.35 1.68 -6.90
CA CYS A 8 -0.18 2.67 -5.84
C CYS A 8 0.68 2.07 -4.70
N PRO A 9 2.00 1.95 -4.89
CA PRO A 9 2.86 1.19 -3.99
C PRO A 9 2.97 1.82 -2.60
N ILE A 10 3.24 0.95 -1.60
CA ILE A 10 3.55 1.37 -0.24
C ILE A 10 5.01 1.78 -0.18
N ILE A 11 5.28 3.03 0.19
CA ILE A 11 6.64 3.53 0.40
C ILE A 11 7.28 2.80 1.58
N ALA A 12 8.40 2.13 1.34
CA ALA A 12 9.28 1.66 2.39
C ALA A 12 10.01 2.88 2.99
N ALA A 13 9.84 3.14 4.30
CA ALA A 13 10.45 4.28 4.95
C ALA A 13 11.99 4.19 4.89
N PRO A 14 12.69 5.09 4.17
CA PRO A 14 14.15 5.03 4.11
C PRO A 14 14.75 5.54 5.42
N PHE A 15 15.76 4.82 5.90
CA PHE A 15 16.57 5.24 7.04
C PHE A 15 18.05 5.32 6.66
N THR A 16 18.81 6.10 7.40
CA THR A 16 20.27 6.06 7.39
C THR A 16 20.77 4.79 8.10
N ASP A 17 22.04 4.46 7.96
CA ASP A 17 22.64 3.32 8.70
C ASP A 17 22.63 3.54 10.24
N SER A 18 22.42 4.78 10.71
CA SER A 18 22.20 5.13 12.13
C SER A 18 20.73 5.03 12.57
N GLY A 19 19.79 4.74 11.65
CA GLY A 19 18.38 4.57 11.95
C GLY A 19 17.55 5.87 11.96
N GLU A 20 18.13 6.99 11.54
CA GLU A 20 17.41 8.25 11.31
C GLU A 20 16.64 8.20 9.98
N VAL A 21 15.54 8.95 9.85
CA VAL A 21 14.80 9.03 8.58
C VAL A 21 15.66 9.73 7.52
N ASP A 22 15.91 9.04 6.41
CA ASP A 22 16.60 9.60 5.24
C ASP A 22 15.59 10.30 4.31
N TYR A 23 15.42 11.61 4.54
CA TYR A 23 14.47 12.43 3.79
C TYR A 23 14.90 12.66 2.33
N GLU A 24 16.19 12.60 2.01
CA GLU A 24 16.69 12.71 0.64
C GLU A 24 16.34 11.47 -0.17
N SER A 25 16.62 10.29 0.38
CA SER A 25 16.17 9.02 -0.24
C SER A 25 14.65 8.94 -0.34
N LEU A 26 13.89 9.47 0.64
CA LEU A 26 12.44 9.52 0.57
C LEU A 26 11.95 10.37 -0.61
N GLU A 27 12.49 11.58 -0.77
CA GLU A 27 12.13 12.46 -1.88
C GLU A 27 12.47 11.82 -3.24
N LYS A 28 13.67 11.24 -3.36
CA LYS A 28 14.12 10.53 -4.56
C LYS A 28 13.21 9.34 -4.89
N LEU A 29 12.87 8.52 -3.90
CA LEU A 29 11.99 7.37 -4.06
C LEU A 29 10.59 7.79 -4.54
N VAL A 30 9.99 8.82 -3.93
CA VAL A 30 8.67 9.33 -4.34
C VAL A 30 8.69 9.78 -5.81
N LYS A 31 9.67 10.61 -6.19
CA LYS A 31 9.81 11.09 -7.57
C LYS A 31 10.05 9.93 -8.54
N HIS A 32 10.88 8.96 -8.15
CA HIS A 32 11.15 7.76 -8.96
C HIS A 32 9.89 6.95 -9.25
N LEU A 33 9.06 6.69 -8.24
CA LEU A 33 7.81 5.95 -8.38
C LEU A 33 6.79 6.67 -9.29
N ILE A 34 6.60 7.97 -9.07
CA ILE A 34 5.65 8.76 -9.88
C ILE A 34 6.13 8.84 -11.34
N ASN A 35 7.39 9.16 -11.58
CA ASN A 35 7.97 9.21 -12.92
C ASN A 35 7.96 7.84 -13.61
N GLY A 36 8.01 6.76 -12.84
CA GLY A 36 7.87 5.38 -13.33
C GLY A 36 6.44 4.96 -13.67
N GLY A 37 5.43 5.85 -13.50
CA GLY A 37 4.05 5.62 -13.92
C GLY A 37 3.12 5.08 -12.82
N CYS A 38 3.51 5.16 -11.54
CA CYS A 38 2.60 4.82 -10.44
C CYS A 38 1.40 5.78 -10.40
N GLY A 39 0.19 5.25 -10.18
CA GLY A 39 -1.04 6.03 -10.10
C GLY A 39 -1.12 6.96 -8.88
N ALA A 40 -0.45 6.58 -7.81
CA ALA A 40 -0.19 7.35 -6.60
C ALA A 40 0.94 6.67 -5.80
N VAL A 41 1.47 7.35 -4.78
CA VAL A 41 2.34 6.73 -3.77
C VAL A 41 1.63 6.68 -2.42
N THR A 42 1.83 5.60 -1.66
CA THR A 42 1.15 5.41 -0.38
C THR A 42 2.16 5.48 0.77
N LEU A 43 1.97 6.44 1.67
CA LEU A 43 2.81 6.61 2.86
C LEU A 43 2.12 6.04 4.10
N PHE A 44 2.91 5.50 5.02
CA PHE A 44 2.47 4.92 6.31
C PHE A 44 1.56 3.68 6.17
N GLY A 45 1.71 2.91 5.09
CA GLY A 45 1.17 1.55 5.07
C GLY A 45 1.91 0.64 6.04
N ILE A 46 1.37 -0.55 6.32
CA ILE A 46 1.97 -1.53 7.27
C ILE A 46 3.42 -1.83 6.87
N ALA A 47 3.68 -2.11 5.59
CA ALA A 47 5.03 -2.35 5.08
C ALA A 47 5.92 -1.09 4.99
N GLY A 48 5.45 0.07 5.42
CA GLY A 48 6.22 1.32 5.53
C GLY A 48 6.72 1.62 6.93
N GLU A 49 6.69 0.67 7.86
CA GLU A 49 7.19 0.79 9.25
C GLU A 49 6.58 1.95 10.06
N TYR A 50 5.34 2.40 9.72
CA TYR A 50 4.73 3.57 10.37
C TYR A 50 4.66 3.46 11.90
N TYR A 51 4.52 2.23 12.41
CA TYR A 51 4.43 1.92 13.84
C TYR A 51 5.77 2.07 14.58
N LYS A 52 6.88 2.26 13.85
CA LYS A 52 8.23 2.54 14.38
C LYS A 52 8.61 4.02 14.29
N LEU A 53 7.70 4.88 13.85
CA LEU A 53 7.94 6.31 13.63
C LEU A 53 7.24 7.15 14.72
N PRO A 54 7.93 8.04 15.43
CA PRO A 54 7.29 9.07 16.26
C PRO A 54 6.53 10.07 15.38
N ASP A 55 5.63 10.82 15.98
CA ASP A 55 4.72 11.71 15.24
C ASP A 55 5.47 12.83 14.49
N GLU A 56 6.53 13.37 15.06
CA GLU A 56 7.37 14.40 14.42
C GLU A 56 7.98 13.92 13.10
N GLU A 57 8.48 12.66 13.07
CA GLU A 57 9.00 12.07 11.84
C GLU A 57 7.89 11.82 10.82
N ARG A 58 6.72 11.34 11.25
CA ARG A 58 5.55 11.15 10.37
C ARG A 58 5.13 12.47 9.73
N GLU A 59 5.04 13.55 10.50
CA GLU A 59 4.69 14.86 9.98
C GLU A 59 5.69 15.35 8.93
N LYS A 60 6.97 15.23 9.20
CA LYS A 60 8.02 15.65 8.27
C LYS A 60 8.06 14.77 7.02
N MET A 61 7.93 13.45 7.16
CA MET A 61 7.82 12.53 6.03
C MET A 61 6.60 12.84 5.15
N ALA A 62 5.43 13.13 5.75
CA ALA A 62 4.24 13.51 4.99
C ALA A 62 4.46 14.79 4.17
N LYS A 63 5.06 15.83 4.77
CA LYS A 63 5.40 17.07 4.06
C LYS A 63 6.34 16.83 2.87
N VAL A 64 7.40 16.03 3.07
CA VAL A 64 8.35 15.68 2.00
C VAL A 64 7.66 14.89 0.89
N THR A 65 6.88 13.86 1.26
CA THR A 65 6.19 12.99 0.29
C THR A 65 5.17 13.77 -0.55
N ILE A 66 4.31 14.59 0.09
CA ILE A 66 3.30 15.38 -0.61
C ILE A 66 3.95 16.39 -1.56
N LYS A 67 4.99 17.08 -1.11
CA LYS A 67 5.75 18.02 -1.94
C LYS A 67 6.39 17.32 -3.14
N ALA A 68 7.12 16.24 -2.91
CA ALA A 68 7.84 15.51 -3.96
C ALA A 68 6.89 14.90 -5.00
N ALA A 69 5.76 14.32 -4.55
CA ALA A 69 4.74 13.78 -5.45
C ALA A 69 4.11 14.88 -6.31
N LYS A 70 3.76 16.03 -5.71
CA LYS A 70 3.23 17.18 -6.44
C LYS A 70 4.20 17.73 -7.48
N GLU A 71 5.49 17.88 -7.13
CA GLU A 71 6.54 18.30 -8.06
C GLU A 71 6.71 17.34 -9.24
N ALA A 72 6.52 16.03 -9.02
CA ALA A 72 6.54 15.01 -10.06
C ALA A 72 5.20 14.85 -10.82
N GLY A 73 4.18 15.66 -10.51
CA GLY A 73 2.84 15.58 -11.14
C GLY A 73 2.01 14.38 -10.70
N GLY A 74 2.37 13.74 -9.59
CA GLY A 74 1.71 12.56 -9.04
C GLY A 74 0.75 12.86 -7.89
N LYS A 75 0.23 11.79 -7.29
CA LYS A 75 -0.77 11.81 -6.21
C LYS A 75 -0.26 11.06 -4.99
N THR A 76 -0.85 11.40 -3.83
CA THR A 76 -0.50 10.79 -2.55
C THR A 76 -1.69 10.14 -1.87
N ILE A 77 -1.45 9.00 -1.22
CA ILE A 77 -2.35 8.34 -0.27
C ILE A 77 -1.62 8.32 1.06
N ILE A 78 -2.13 9.02 2.08
CA ILE A 78 -1.48 9.09 3.40
C ILE A 78 -2.31 8.33 4.42
N SER A 79 -1.70 7.35 5.11
CA SER A 79 -2.41 6.58 6.12
C SER A 79 -2.56 7.35 7.43
N VAL A 80 -3.76 7.31 8.00
CA VAL A 80 -4.16 7.96 9.27
C VAL A 80 -4.47 6.94 10.36
N THR A 81 -3.91 5.74 10.25
CA THR A 81 -4.12 4.64 11.20
C THR A 81 -3.81 5.08 12.64
N ASP A 82 -4.82 4.98 13.50
CA ASP A 82 -4.70 5.17 14.93
C ASP A 82 -5.78 4.37 15.69
N HIS A 83 -5.57 4.14 16.98
CA HIS A 83 -6.51 3.40 17.84
C HIS A 83 -7.55 4.30 18.52
N SER A 84 -7.33 5.64 18.55
CA SER A 84 -8.30 6.64 18.96
C SER A 84 -8.96 7.27 17.75
N THR A 85 -10.28 7.39 17.79
CA THR A 85 -11.07 8.08 16.75
C THR A 85 -10.69 9.56 16.66
N GLU A 86 -10.52 10.22 17.80
CA GLU A 86 -10.17 11.64 17.89
C GLU A 86 -8.78 11.92 17.33
N VAL A 87 -7.79 11.07 17.65
CA VAL A 87 -6.41 11.21 17.15
C VAL A 87 -6.38 10.95 15.65
N ALA A 88 -7.04 9.88 15.15
CA ALA A 88 -7.12 9.60 13.74
C ALA A 88 -7.81 10.74 12.94
N ALA A 89 -8.90 11.31 13.48
CA ALA A 89 -9.61 12.43 12.86
C ALA A 89 -8.76 13.72 12.85
N ALA A 90 -8.02 14.01 13.92
CA ALA A 90 -7.11 15.15 13.98
C ALA A 90 -5.98 14.99 12.94
N ARG A 91 -5.39 13.80 12.86
CA ARG A 91 -4.35 13.45 11.87
C ARG A 91 -4.87 13.53 10.43
N ALA A 92 -6.11 13.10 10.20
CA ALA A 92 -6.78 13.21 8.91
C ALA A 92 -6.90 14.67 8.46
N LYS A 93 -7.40 15.57 9.33
CA LYS A 93 -7.48 17.00 9.04
C LYS A 93 -6.11 17.62 8.78
N TYR A 94 -5.11 17.21 9.54
CA TYR A 94 -3.75 17.70 9.36
C TYR A 94 -3.18 17.32 7.99
N PHE A 95 -3.27 16.05 7.57
CA PHE A 95 -2.77 15.62 6.26
C PHE A 95 -3.59 16.20 5.10
N GLU A 96 -4.90 16.37 5.26
CA GLU A 96 -5.72 17.14 4.30
C GLU A 96 -5.20 18.57 4.16
N SER A 97 -4.88 19.26 5.26
CA SER A 97 -4.34 20.62 5.23
C SER A 97 -2.98 20.75 4.56
N LEU A 98 -2.18 19.68 4.54
CA LEU A 98 -0.91 19.60 3.81
C LEU A 98 -1.11 19.35 2.31
N GLY A 99 -2.32 19.01 1.87
CA GLY A 99 -2.64 18.74 0.47
C GLY A 99 -2.52 17.29 0.04
N ALA A 100 -2.72 16.33 0.95
CA ALA A 100 -2.87 14.91 0.59
C ALA A 100 -4.06 14.73 -0.38
N ASP A 101 -3.92 13.87 -1.38
CA ASP A 101 -4.97 13.60 -2.36
C ASP A 101 -6.01 12.58 -1.89
N CYS A 102 -5.58 11.66 -1.02
CA CYS A 102 -6.42 10.62 -0.43
C CYS A 102 -5.85 10.23 0.93
N LEU A 103 -6.72 9.82 1.86
CA LEU A 103 -6.31 9.23 3.13
C LEU A 103 -6.58 7.73 3.11
N MET A 104 -5.69 6.94 3.71
CA MET A 104 -5.93 5.50 3.93
C MET A 104 -6.18 5.25 5.41
N LEU A 105 -7.19 4.43 5.70
CA LEU A 105 -7.63 4.13 7.05
C LEU A 105 -7.63 2.63 7.31
N LEU A 106 -6.63 2.16 8.07
CA LEU A 106 -6.68 0.86 8.70
C LEU A 106 -7.41 1.02 10.04
N PRO A 107 -8.55 0.35 10.25
CA PRO A 107 -9.32 0.49 11.49
C PRO A 107 -8.53 0.02 12.73
N PRO A 108 -8.90 0.46 13.94
CA PRO A 108 -8.27 0.01 15.18
C PRO A 108 -8.29 -1.51 15.32
N PHE A 109 -7.17 -2.08 15.77
CA PHE A 109 -7.00 -3.55 15.83
C PHE A 109 -6.38 -4.06 17.13
N PHE A 110 -5.70 -3.24 17.92
CA PHE A 110 -4.99 -3.71 19.12
C PHE A 110 -5.93 -4.42 20.11
N LEU A 111 -7.07 -3.80 20.44
CA LEU A 111 -8.09 -4.39 21.31
C LEU A 111 -9.22 -5.08 20.54
N LYS A 112 -9.11 -5.21 19.21
CA LYS A 112 -10.07 -5.88 18.32
C LYS A 112 -11.52 -5.45 18.54
N PRO A 113 -11.85 -4.15 18.39
CA PRO A 113 -13.20 -3.67 18.59
C PRO A 113 -14.19 -4.31 17.62
N GLY A 114 -15.44 -4.50 18.03
CA GLY A 114 -16.48 -5.08 17.19
C GLY A 114 -16.89 -4.21 16.00
N ALA A 115 -17.49 -4.80 14.99
CA ALA A 115 -17.82 -4.17 13.70
C ALA A 115 -18.60 -2.85 13.84
N LYS A 116 -19.50 -2.72 14.83
CA LYS A 116 -20.21 -1.48 15.13
C LYS A 116 -19.25 -0.31 15.45
N TYR A 117 -18.28 -0.54 16.31
CA TYR A 117 -17.32 0.50 16.73
C TYR A 117 -16.33 0.84 15.61
N LEU A 118 -15.95 -0.14 14.80
CA LEU A 118 -15.13 0.09 13.60
C LEU A 118 -15.88 0.95 12.58
N TYR A 119 -17.16 0.67 12.36
CA TYR A 119 -18.01 1.50 11.50
C TYR A 119 -18.09 2.94 12.01
N GLU A 120 -18.39 3.14 13.32
CA GLU A 120 -18.48 4.47 13.93
C GLU A 120 -17.15 5.22 13.83
N HIS A 121 -16.02 4.56 14.06
CA HIS A 121 -14.68 5.11 13.90
C HIS A 121 -14.41 5.59 12.46
N MET A 122 -14.63 4.72 11.47
CA MET A 122 -14.41 5.06 10.06
C MET A 122 -15.33 6.20 9.60
N LYS A 123 -16.59 6.17 10.01
CA LYS A 123 -17.57 7.22 9.70
C LYS A 123 -17.19 8.58 10.33
N ALA A 124 -16.72 8.59 11.57
CA ALA A 124 -16.27 9.82 12.24
C ALA A 124 -15.10 10.47 11.52
N ILE A 125 -14.13 9.68 11.05
CA ILE A 125 -12.99 10.18 10.28
C ILE A 125 -13.43 10.66 8.89
N ALA A 126 -14.33 9.93 8.21
CA ALA A 126 -14.89 10.35 6.95
C ALA A 126 -15.59 11.70 7.04
N ASN A 127 -16.35 11.92 8.11
CA ASN A 127 -17.02 13.20 8.36
C ASN A 127 -16.08 14.35 8.75
N ALA A 128 -14.85 14.04 9.16
CA ALA A 128 -13.87 15.05 9.59
C ALA A 128 -13.14 15.75 8.45
N VAL A 129 -13.15 15.17 7.23
CA VAL A 129 -12.41 15.65 6.05
C VAL A 129 -13.28 15.61 4.80
N LYS A 130 -12.83 16.29 3.74
CA LYS A 130 -13.54 16.36 2.44
C LYS A 130 -12.88 15.53 1.34
N ILE A 131 -11.57 15.26 1.48
CA ILE A 131 -10.82 14.49 0.48
C ILE A 131 -11.22 13.00 0.51
N PRO A 132 -10.96 12.26 -0.58
CA PRO A 132 -11.22 10.82 -0.65
C PRO A 132 -10.57 10.03 0.47
N ILE A 133 -11.27 9.01 0.94
CA ILE A 133 -10.76 8.04 1.92
C ILE A 133 -10.77 6.64 1.30
N MET A 134 -9.72 5.89 1.61
CA MET A 134 -9.56 4.47 1.33
C MET A 134 -9.65 3.68 2.62
N ALA A 135 -10.67 2.85 2.79
CA ALA A 135 -10.71 1.89 3.90
C ALA A 135 -9.83 0.67 3.59
N GLN A 136 -8.99 0.27 4.54
CA GLN A 136 -8.13 -0.91 4.42
C GLN A 136 -8.73 -2.07 5.22
N TYR A 137 -8.88 -3.23 4.59
CA TYR A 137 -9.30 -4.48 5.21
C TYR A 137 -8.16 -5.50 5.18
N ALA A 138 -7.51 -5.69 6.32
CA ALA A 138 -6.32 -6.54 6.47
C ALA A 138 -6.48 -7.50 7.67
N PRO A 139 -7.41 -8.48 7.62
CA PRO A 139 -7.76 -9.31 8.76
C PRO A 139 -6.62 -10.20 9.25
N GLU A 140 -5.69 -10.62 8.39
CA GLU A 140 -4.53 -11.42 8.81
C GLU A 140 -3.58 -10.61 9.72
N GLN A 141 -3.38 -9.32 9.42
CA GLN A 141 -2.50 -8.44 10.20
C GLN A 141 -3.20 -7.88 11.44
N THR A 142 -4.50 -7.63 11.34
CA THR A 142 -5.27 -6.97 12.41
C THR A 142 -5.97 -7.95 13.35
N GLY A 143 -6.25 -9.16 12.91
CA GLY A 143 -7.09 -10.12 13.61
C GLY A 143 -8.55 -9.66 13.74
N VAL A 144 -8.99 -8.71 12.91
CA VAL A 144 -10.33 -8.11 12.93
C VAL A 144 -11.06 -8.42 11.64
N ALA A 145 -12.24 -9.05 11.76
CA ALA A 145 -13.13 -9.31 10.63
C ALA A 145 -14.13 -8.16 10.47
N ILE A 146 -14.32 -7.69 9.24
CA ILE A 146 -15.30 -6.67 8.89
C ILE A 146 -16.23 -7.28 7.82
N PRO A 147 -17.52 -7.45 8.08
CA PRO A 147 -18.47 -7.91 7.08
C PRO A 147 -18.56 -6.96 5.88
N PRO A 148 -18.75 -7.45 4.63
CA PRO A 148 -18.89 -6.60 3.46
C PRO A 148 -19.97 -5.52 3.59
N GLU A 149 -21.08 -5.84 4.28
CA GLU A 149 -22.20 -4.94 4.53
C GLU A 149 -21.79 -3.68 5.28
N THR A 150 -20.78 -3.77 6.16
CA THR A 150 -20.24 -2.61 6.88
C THR A 150 -19.61 -1.60 5.92
N PHE A 151 -18.82 -2.06 4.95
CA PHE A 151 -18.25 -1.18 3.93
C PHE A 151 -19.30 -0.63 2.98
N CYS A 152 -20.29 -1.44 2.60
CA CYS A 152 -21.40 -0.98 1.76
C CYS A 152 -22.25 0.09 2.46
N LYS A 153 -22.42 0.00 3.77
CA LYS A 153 -23.09 1.04 4.56
C LYS A 153 -22.26 2.33 4.59
N LEU A 154 -20.94 2.22 4.78
CA LEU A 154 -20.04 3.38 4.75
C LEU A 154 -20.03 4.06 3.38
N GLU A 155 -19.99 3.31 2.29
CA GLU A 155 -20.03 3.85 0.91
C GLU A 155 -21.31 4.68 0.68
N LYS A 156 -22.46 4.22 1.18
CA LYS A 156 -23.75 4.92 1.06
C LYS A 156 -23.83 6.18 1.92
N GLU A 157 -23.28 6.14 3.14
CA GLU A 157 -23.43 7.22 4.13
C GLU A 157 -22.30 8.24 4.11
N CYS A 158 -21.15 7.90 3.54
CA CYS A 158 -19.94 8.74 3.51
C CYS A 158 -19.49 8.92 2.05
N PRO A 159 -19.91 9.99 1.35
CA PRO A 159 -19.63 10.18 -0.09
C PRO A 159 -18.14 10.27 -0.44
N ASN A 160 -17.27 10.54 0.53
CA ASN A 160 -15.81 10.57 0.37
C ASN A 160 -15.14 9.24 0.70
N MET A 161 -15.84 8.22 1.21
CA MET A 161 -15.34 6.86 1.39
C MET A 161 -15.40 6.11 0.05
N ILE A 162 -14.41 6.35 -0.81
CA ILE A 162 -14.47 5.97 -2.24
C ILE A 162 -13.71 4.69 -2.52
N TYR A 163 -12.57 4.47 -1.86
CA TYR A 163 -11.64 3.40 -2.17
C TYR A 163 -11.60 2.35 -1.07
N TYR A 164 -11.30 1.10 -1.46
CA TYR A 164 -11.22 -0.02 -0.52
C TYR A 164 -10.02 -0.90 -0.88
N LYS A 165 -9.04 -1.01 0.03
CA LYS A 165 -7.88 -1.88 -0.12
C LYS A 165 -8.18 -3.21 0.56
N ILE A 166 -8.29 -4.29 -0.22
CA ILE A 166 -8.69 -5.61 0.26
C ILE A 166 -7.47 -6.53 0.36
N GLU A 167 -7.24 -7.08 1.57
CA GLU A 167 -6.08 -7.92 1.91
C GLU A 167 -6.45 -9.23 2.62
N CYS A 168 -7.73 -9.61 2.62
CA CYS A 168 -8.16 -10.90 3.18
C CYS A 168 -7.76 -12.08 2.27
N LYS A 169 -7.78 -13.28 2.83
CA LYS A 169 -7.59 -14.54 2.10
C LYS A 169 -8.75 -15.50 2.38
N PRO A 170 -9.43 -16.00 1.34
CA PRO A 170 -9.31 -15.61 -0.07
C PRO A 170 -9.89 -14.20 -0.33
N ALA A 171 -9.24 -13.41 -1.20
CA ALA A 171 -9.71 -12.05 -1.54
C ALA A 171 -10.89 -12.06 -2.52
N GLY A 172 -10.86 -12.95 -3.51
CA GLY A 172 -11.84 -13.00 -4.60
C GLY A 172 -13.31 -13.05 -4.15
N PRO A 173 -13.73 -13.98 -3.27
CA PRO A 173 -15.10 -14.04 -2.78
C PRO A 173 -15.54 -12.76 -2.05
N TYR A 174 -14.64 -12.15 -1.28
CA TYR A 174 -14.91 -10.88 -0.59
C TYR A 174 -15.13 -9.73 -1.57
N VAL A 175 -14.25 -9.60 -2.57
CA VAL A 175 -14.40 -8.63 -3.67
C VAL A 175 -15.73 -8.85 -4.41
N THR A 176 -16.08 -10.10 -4.75
CA THR A 176 -17.35 -10.43 -5.38
C THR A 176 -18.55 -9.96 -4.54
N SER A 177 -18.51 -10.16 -3.21
CA SER A 177 -19.58 -9.70 -2.32
C SER A 177 -19.72 -8.18 -2.32
N LEU A 178 -18.60 -7.45 -2.22
CA LEU A 178 -18.60 -5.98 -2.27
C LEU A 178 -19.17 -5.46 -3.59
N MET A 179 -18.73 -6.02 -4.71
CA MET A 179 -19.19 -5.60 -6.05
C MET A 179 -20.68 -5.89 -6.25
N LYS A 180 -21.17 -7.04 -5.80
CA LYS A 180 -22.61 -7.36 -5.88
C LYS A 180 -23.47 -6.45 -5.03
N LEU A 181 -23.05 -6.15 -3.79
CA LEU A 181 -23.80 -5.31 -2.85
C LEU A 181 -23.83 -3.82 -3.24
N THR A 182 -22.94 -3.40 -4.13
CA THR A 182 -22.80 -2.00 -4.57
C THR A 182 -23.04 -1.80 -6.06
N ASP A 183 -23.60 -2.80 -6.76
CA ASP A 183 -23.83 -2.76 -8.21
C ASP A 183 -22.57 -2.34 -9.00
N GLY A 184 -21.40 -2.85 -8.59
CA GLY A 184 -20.11 -2.58 -9.23
C GLY A 184 -19.53 -1.19 -9.00
N LYS A 185 -20.08 -0.40 -8.07
CA LYS A 185 -19.65 1.00 -7.85
C LYS A 185 -18.39 1.15 -7.01
N MET A 186 -18.09 0.17 -6.18
CA MET A 186 -16.99 0.24 -5.23
C MET A 186 -15.63 0.19 -5.93
N LYS A 187 -14.75 1.14 -5.64
CA LYS A 187 -13.40 1.20 -6.21
C LYS A 187 -12.41 0.40 -5.34
N ILE A 188 -12.08 -0.81 -5.80
CA ILE A 188 -11.29 -1.79 -5.03
C ILE A 188 -9.84 -1.81 -5.50
N PHE A 189 -8.91 -1.75 -4.54
CA PHE A 189 -7.48 -2.02 -4.71
C PHE A 189 -7.11 -3.35 -4.08
N VAL A 190 -6.26 -4.10 -4.79
CA VAL A 190 -5.70 -5.36 -4.28
C VAL A 190 -4.53 -5.06 -3.37
N GLY A 191 -4.62 -5.53 -2.13
CA GLY A 191 -3.51 -5.47 -1.20
C GLY A 191 -2.68 -6.76 -1.18
N ASN A 192 -2.14 -7.12 -0.02
CA ASN A 192 -1.41 -8.38 0.19
C ASN A 192 -0.31 -8.63 -0.85
N ALA A 193 0.49 -7.60 -1.16
CA ALA A 193 1.51 -7.60 -2.21
C ALA A 193 1.02 -8.05 -3.60
N GLY A 194 -0.29 -7.99 -3.87
CA GLY A 194 -0.84 -8.37 -5.17
C GLY A 194 -0.85 -9.87 -5.46
N PHE A 195 -0.77 -10.76 -4.46
CA PHE A 195 -0.84 -12.21 -4.68
C PHE A 195 -2.07 -12.64 -5.48
N GLN A 196 -3.21 -11.99 -5.27
CA GLN A 196 -4.47 -12.26 -5.96
C GLN A 196 -4.79 -11.20 -7.01
N LEU A 197 -3.78 -10.56 -7.62
CA LEU A 197 -3.96 -9.42 -8.52
C LEU A 197 -4.89 -9.74 -9.69
N ILE A 198 -4.59 -10.75 -10.49
CA ILE A 198 -5.37 -11.12 -11.67
C ILE A 198 -6.80 -11.52 -11.27
N GLU A 199 -6.94 -12.39 -10.26
CA GLU A 199 -8.22 -12.85 -9.75
C GLU A 199 -9.14 -11.70 -9.31
N CYS A 200 -8.60 -10.69 -8.63
CA CYS A 200 -9.37 -9.53 -8.18
C CYS A 200 -9.65 -8.55 -9.32
N MET A 201 -8.74 -8.38 -10.28
CA MET A 201 -9.00 -7.57 -11.48
C MET A 201 -10.11 -8.18 -12.35
N ASP A 202 -10.19 -9.50 -12.47
CA ASP A 202 -11.30 -10.20 -13.13
C ASP A 202 -12.66 -9.91 -12.47
N ARG A 203 -12.67 -9.44 -11.22
CA ARG A 203 -13.85 -9.06 -10.43
C ARG A 203 -14.07 -7.55 -10.35
N GLY A 204 -13.31 -6.76 -11.09
CA GLY A 204 -13.48 -5.30 -11.18
C GLY A 204 -12.58 -4.49 -10.23
N ALA A 205 -11.53 -5.06 -9.64
CA ALA A 205 -10.52 -4.26 -8.96
C ALA A 205 -9.83 -3.30 -9.95
N ILE A 206 -9.57 -2.06 -9.51
CA ILE A 206 -9.06 -0.98 -10.37
C ILE A 206 -7.56 -0.77 -10.25
N GLY A 207 -6.88 -1.55 -9.44
CA GLY A 207 -5.44 -1.46 -9.23
C GLY A 207 -4.95 -2.28 -8.05
N ALA A 208 -3.68 -2.09 -7.69
CA ALA A 208 -3.03 -2.76 -6.57
C ALA A 208 -2.13 -1.83 -5.76
N MET A 209 -1.88 -2.23 -4.52
CA MET A 209 -1.02 -1.51 -3.57
C MET A 209 0.07 -2.45 -3.04
N PRO A 210 1.05 -2.81 -3.87
CA PRO A 210 2.18 -3.65 -3.48
C PRO A 210 3.24 -2.87 -2.70
N GLY A 211 4.36 -3.52 -2.36
CA GLY A 211 5.60 -2.84 -2.02
C GLY A 211 6.15 -2.03 -3.20
N CYS A 212 7.08 -1.13 -2.92
CA CYS A 212 7.53 -0.16 -3.92
C CYS A 212 8.78 -0.58 -4.71
N SER A 213 9.45 -1.66 -4.31
CA SER A 213 10.74 -2.04 -4.90
C SER A 213 10.66 -2.63 -6.30
N MET A 214 9.53 -3.29 -6.62
CA MET A 214 9.26 -3.94 -7.91
C MET A 214 8.05 -3.31 -8.62
N TYR A 215 7.80 -2.02 -8.42
CA TYR A 215 6.63 -1.30 -8.92
C TYR A 215 6.48 -1.41 -10.44
N ASP A 216 7.57 -1.41 -11.17
CA ASP A 216 7.65 -1.53 -12.63
C ASP A 216 7.09 -2.87 -13.14
N VAL A 217 7.37 -3.96 -12.45
CA VAL A 217 6.78 -5.28 -12.74
C VAL A 217 5.26 -5.25 -12.60
N TYR A 218 4.76 -4.66 -11.51
CA TYR A 218 3.32 -4.53 -11.31
C TYR A 218 2.65 -3.61 -12.34
N ILE A 219 3.32 -2.54 -12.76
CA ILE A 219 2.83 -1.65 -13.82
C ILE A 219 2.72 -2.42 -15.14
N ASP A 220 3.71 -3.25 -15.47
CA ASP A 220 3.68 -4.06 -16.69
C ASP A 220 2.52 -5.07 -16.66
N ILE A 221 2.33 -5.78 -15.53
CA ILE A 221 1.18 -6.68 -15.34
C ILE A 221 -0.14 -5.92 -15.50
N TYR A 222 -0.29 -4.78 -14.80
CA TYR A 222 -1.50 -3.97 -14.83
C TYR A 222 -1.81 -3.46 -16.23
N ASN A 223 -0.81 -2.89 -16.92
CA ASN A 223 -0.98 -2.34 -18.26
C ASN A 223 -1.36 -3.42 -19.28
N ASN A 224 -0.73 -4.59 -19.24
CA ASN A 224 -1.12 -5.70 -20.10
C ASN A 224 -2.59 -6.10 -19.85
N TYR A 225 -2.98 -6.20 -18.58
CA TYR A 225 -4.35 -6.57 -18.23
C TYR A 225 -5.38 -5.56 -18.76
N VAL A 226 -5.21 -4.26 -18.47
CA VAL A 226 -6.19 -3.22 -18.86
C VAL A 226 -6.23 -2.97 -20.37
N ASN A 227 -5.16 -3.31 -21.09
CA ASN A 227 -5.10 -3.23 -22.55
C ASN A 227 -5.63 -4.52 -23.24
N GLY A 228 -6.23 -5.45 -22.49
CA GLY A 228 -6.83 -6.67 -23.02
C GLY A 228 -5.84 -7.85 -23.21
N ASN A 229 -4.57 -7.69 -22.90
CA ASN A 229 -3.54 -8.74 -23.01
C ASN A 229 -3.52 -9.60 -21.72
N ARG A 230 -4.68 -10.14 -21.33
CA ARG A 230 -4.85 -10.86 -20.05
C ARG A 230 -3.90 -12.06 -19.90
N GLU A 231 -3.65 -12.82 -20.97
CA GLU A 231 -2.73 -13.96 -20.95
C GLU A 231 -1.30 -13.52 -20.60
N LYS A 232 -0.83 -12.42 -21.21
CA LYS A 232 0.48 -11.84 -20.89
C LYS A 232 0.55 -11.32 -19.46
N ALA A 233 -0.50 -10.71 -18.96
CA ALA A 233 -0.57 -10.29 -17.56
C ALA A 233 -0.46 -11.48 -16.59
N ILE A 234 -1.10 -12.62 -16.90
CA ILE A 234 -0.98 -13.87 -16.13
C ILE A 234 0.46 -14.40 -16.18
N GLU A 235 1.08 -14.43 -17.37
CA GLU A 235 2.47 -14.89 -17.51
C GLU A 235 3.42 -14.08 -16.64
N LEU A 236 3.34 -12.74 -16.71
CA LEU A 236 4.17 -11.84 -15.91
C LEU A 236 3.91 -12.00 -14.41
N HIS A 237 2.63 -12.11 -14.02
CA HIS A 237 2.27 -12.32 -12.62
C HIS A 237 2.82 -13.66 -12.09
N ASN A 238 2.73 -14.74 -12.88
CA ASN A 238 3.27 -16.04 -12.51
C ASN A 238 4.81 -16.01 -12.33
N ARG A 239 5.53 -15.16 -13.07
CA ARG A 239 6.98 -14.97 -12.88
C ARG A 239 7.31 -14.21 -11.59
N LEU A 240 6.45 -13.28 -11.19
CA LEU A 240 6.60 -12.52 -9.94
C LEU A 240 6.31 -13.36 -8.70
N LEU A 241 5.34 -14.28 -8.75
CA LEU A 241 4.85 -15.03 -7.59
C LEU A 241 5.92 -15.82 -6.82
N PRO A 242 6.91 -16.49 -7.45
CA PRO A 242 7.99 -17.18 -6.71
C PRO A 242 8.79 -16.22 -5.83
N MET A 243 9.17 -15.05 -6.35
CA MET A 243 9.85 -14.01 -5.58
C MET A 243 8.98 -13.54 -4.39
N LEU A 244 7.71 -13.22 -4.63
CA LEU A 244 6.79 -12.79 -3.57
C LEU A 244 6.60 -13.86 -2.51
N ASN A 245 6.42 -15.12 -2.91
CA ASN A 245 6.30 -16.24 -1.97
C ASN A 245 7.55 -16.38 -1.09
N HIS A 246 8.72 -16.12 -1.64
CA HIS A 246 9.98 -16.18 -0.92
C HIS A 246 10.12 -15.02 0.08
N ILE A 247 9.96 -13.77 -0.37
CA ILE A 247 10.28 -12.59 0.46
C ILE A 247 9.14 -12.11 1.37
N ARG A 248 7.91 -12.65 1.25
CA ARG A 248 6.74 -12.17 1.98
C ARG A 248 6.06 -13.29 2.79
N GLN A 249 6.78 -13.92 3.70
CA GLN A 249 6.21 -14.89 4.62
C GLN A 249 5.70 -14.22 5.92
N ASN A 250 6.24 -13.04 6.26
CA ASN A 250 5.73 -12.16 7.31
C ASN A 250 6.01 -10.69 6.97
N VAL A 251 5.49 -9.77 7.80
CA VAL A 251 5.57 -8.33 7.53
C VAL A 251 6.99 -7.78 7.64
N GLU A 252 7.74 -8.13 8.68
CA GLU A 252 9.11 -7.62 8.86
C GLU A 252 10.05 -8.13 7.75
N GLN A 253 9.80 -9.33 7.27
CA GLN A 253 10.56 -9.91 6.17
C GLN A 253 10.35 -9.13 4.86
N ILE A 254 9.10 -8.87 4.46
CA ILE A 254 8.84 -8.11 3.23
C ILE A 254 9.44 -6.70 3.33
N ILE A 255 9.38 -6.05 4.48
CA ILE A 255 10.00 -4.73 4.70
C ILE A 255 11.51 -4.79 4.44
N SER A 256 12.20 -5.77 5.01
CA SER A 256 13.65 -5.95 4.83
C SER A 256 14.00 -6.15 3.35
N PHE A 257 13.28 -7.03 2.65
CA PHE A 257 13.57 -7.32 1.24
C PHE A 257 13.18 -6.19 0.29
N GLU A 258 12.09 -5.46 0.54
CA GLU A 258 11.76 -4.24 -0.20
C GLU A 258 12.92 -3.24 -0.18
N LYS A 259 13.49 -2.97 1.00
CA LYS A 259 14.62 -2.05 1.13
C LYS A 259 15.89 -2.59 0.49
N ARG A 260 16.20 -3.89 0.64
CA ARG A 260 17.35 -4.53 -0.01
C ARG A 260 17.28 -4.42 -1.54
N ILE A 261 16.09 -4.61 -2.13
CA ILE A 261 15.88 -4.42 -3.57
C ILE A 261 16.06 -2.96 -3.95
N LEU A 262 15.44 -2.02 -3.24
CA LEU A 262 15.56 -0.59 -3.51
C LEU A 262 17.01 -0.10 -3.43
N LYS A 263 17.78 -0.54 -2.44
CA LYS A 263 19.21 -0.23 -2.30
C LYS A 263 20.02 -0.80 -3.47
N ARG A 264 19.81 -2.06 -3.83
CA ARG A 264 20.49 -2.68 -4.99
C ARG A 264 20.19 -1.95 -6.30
N ARG A 265 18.97 -1.46 -6.46
CA ARG A 265 18.55 -0.64 -7.60
C ARG A 265 19.07 0.82 -7.53
N GLY A 266 19.80 1.19 -6.48
CA GLY A 266 20.33 2.55 -6.30
C GLY A 266 19.25 3.62 -6.05
N ILE A 267 18.05 3.22 -5.63
CA ILE A 267 16.92 4.13 -5.40
C ILE A 267 17.00 4.77 -4.02
N ILE A 268 17.41 4.00 -2.99
CA ILE A 268 17.67 4.49 -1.63
C ILE A 268 19.12 4.20 -1.22
N ALA A 269 19.64 4.96 -0.27
CA ALA A 269 21.04 4.86 0.15
C ALA A 269 21.32 3.64 1.06
N SER A 270 20.39 3.31 1.95
CA SER A 270 20.54 2.23 2.93
C SER A 270 19.32 1.32 2.98
N ASP A 271 19.55 0.03 3.24
CA ASP A 271 18.51 -0.97 3.47
C ASP A 271 18.21 -1.17 4.97
N TYR A 272 18.68 -0.27 5.83
CA TYR A 272 18.46 -0.34 7.26
C TYR A 272 16.97 -0.40 7.60
N CYS A 273 16.62 -1.32 8.51
CA CYS A 273 15.29 -1.44 9.11
C CYS A 273 15.38 -1.13 10.60
N ARG A 274 14.47 -0.31 11.15
CA ARG A 274 14.40 -0.09 12.61
C ARG A 274 14.06 -1.38 13.33
N LYS A 275 14.72 -1.60 14.45
CA LYS A 275 14.51 -2.82 15.28
C LYS A 275 13.20 -2.74 16.09
N PRO A 276 12.51 -3.88 16.33
CA PRO A 276 12.86 -5.21 15.83
C PRO A 276 12.70 -5.32 14.33
N SER A 277 13.52 -6.16 13.67
CA SER A 277 13.49 -6.37 12.22
C SER A 277 13.84 -7.82 11.88
N TYR A 278 13.69 -8.17 10.61
CA TYR A 278 14.00 -9.50 10.11
C TYR A 278 15.46 -9.62 9.69
N ASP A 279 16.12 -10.70 10.10
CA ASP A 279 17.44 -11.13 9.65
C ASP A 279 17.28 -12.46 8.88
N SER A 280 17.77 -12.51 7.63
CA SER A 280 17.77 -13.72 6.81
C SER A 280 19.02 -14.59 7.06
N ASP A 281 18.92 -15.88 6.76
CA ASP A 281 20.08 -16.78 6.71
C ASP A 281 20.68 -16.88 5.28
N GLU A 282 21.84 -17.56 5.18
CA GLU A 282 22.57 -17.71 3.91
C GLU A 282 21.77 -18.49 2.83
N TYR A 283 20.95 -19.46 3.25
CA TYR A 283 20.14 -20.26 2.31
C TYR A 283 19.00 -19.43 1.73
N PHE A 284 18.37 -18.65 2.59
CA PHE A 284 17.31 -17.71 2.17
C PHE A 284 17.88 -16.67 1.21
N ASP A 285 19.02 -16.07 1.54
CA ASP A 285 19.69 -15.07 0.71
C ASP A 285 20.17 -15.62 -0.62
N ARG A 286 20.61 -16.87 -0.68
CA ARG A 286 21.01 -17.51 -1.94
C ARG A 286 19.83 -17.60 -2.90
N LEU A 287 18.68 -18.11 -2.48
CA LEU A 287 17.50 -18.24 -3.32
C LEU A 287 16.93 -16.86 -3.70
N PHE A 288 16.92 -15.91 -2.76
CA PHE A 288 16.59 -14.52 -3.07
C PHE A 288 17.47 -13.94 -4.19
N ASN A 289 18.78 -14.19 -4.13
CA ASN A 289 19.72 -13.68 -5.13
C ASN A 289 19.47 -14.31 -6.52
N GLU A 290 19.05 -15.56 -6.58
CA GLU A 290 18.65 -16.22 -7.83
C GLU A 290 17.42 -15.53 -8.44
N PHE A 291 16.35 -15.35 -7.68
CA PHE A 291 15.15 -14.64 -8.12
C PHE A 291 15.42 -13.19 -8.50
N TYR A 292 16.21 -12.47 -7.68
CA TYR A 292 16.58 -11.09 -7.99
C TYR A 292 17.33 -10.97 -9.31
N LYS A 293 18.28 -11.86 -9.56
CA LYS A 293 19.08 -11.86 -10.79
C LYS A 293 18.22 -12.07 -12.04
N GLU A 294 17.24 -12.96 -11.98
CA GLU A 294 16.29 -13.18 -13.08
C GLU A 294 15.44 -11.93 -13.35
N MET A 295 14.85 -11.36 -12.30
CA MET A 295 14.05 -10.14 -12.40
C MET A 295 14.89 -8.95 -12.89
N ALA A 296 16.09 -8.76 -12.33
CA ALA A 296 17.01 -7.69 -12.71
C ALA A 296 17.39 -7.76 -14.20
N LYS A 297 17.64 -8.96 -14.72
CA LYS A 297 17.93 -9.18 -16.14
C LYS A 297 16.74 -8.81 -17.03
N GLU A 298 15.51 -9.16 -16.62
CA GLU A 298 14.30 -8.90 -17.40
C GLU A 298 13.94 -7.41 -17.42
N TYR A 299 14.04 -6.73 -16.25
CA TYR A 299 13.63 -5.33 -16.08
C TYR A 299 14.79 -4.32 -16.13
N GLY A 300 16.00 -4.76 -16.44
CA GLY A 300 17.17 -3.88 -16.54
C GLY A 300 17.56 -3.22 -15.21
N TRP A 301 17.35 -3.89 -14.10
CA TRP A 301 17.81 -3.39 -12.80
C TRP A 301 19.32 -3.55 -12.66
N ASN A 302 19.97 -2.58 -12.02
CA ASN A 302 21.41 -2.60 -11.74
C ASN A 302 21.78 -3.64 -10.67
#